data_2fbf9989b1a9b28ff92e24f366d7f67c
#
_entry.id   2fbf9989b1a9b28ff92e24f366d7f67c
#
_cell.length_a   1.000
_cell.length_b   1.000
_cell.length_c   1.000
_cell.angle_alpha   90.00
_cell.angle_beta   90.00
_cell.angle_gamma   90.00
#
_symmetry.space_group_name_H-M   'P 1'
#
loop_
_entity.id
_entity.type
_entity.pdbx_description
1 polymer ?
#
loop_
_entity_poly.entity_id
_entity_poly.type
_entity_poly.pdbx_seq_one_letter_code
_entity_poly.pdbx_strand_id
1 'polypeptide(L)'
;MSFLYYAKMMKALWSEKFLTADEMCGKDVLLVGLSCFGSELVSVLQQPFFAAGAKVDYAPLFNEFIGVSSSLAQVEENVGGKKYEIVVLLEGLEKEPHFVRSAEALAACCRLGGKLLLLVQTPDAADEALDVERFLESSWAYDLQDIASLFPGFALLSHMRTNPSFLLAARLEKRSEERPLRPTAYSLRLKRHVSERKGLQAGFFREFHELERLGVEELTDKCRYRHNYLQKYEFFLRDWKEKPLRLLELGVFKGGSERMWKRYFPQAEIYGVDIDESCRAHAEERIEIRIGDLSKEEVLESLKEIRPHIIVDDASHIWSHQIKALFALFPALPSGGVYILEDLETSFQSRLFPDHGDAPIDAYTVAERIARVAASRIPCTDGPFAEEITAAGMATELVATMLSSCIFIKR
;
A
#
# COMPACT_ATOMS: atom_id res chain seq x y z
N MET A 1 2.68 -3.50 -12.42
CA MET A 1 1.79 -3.61 -13.63
C MET A 1 2.59 -4.15 -14.78
N SER A 2 2.05 -5.10 -15.60
CA SER A 2 2.84 -5.64 -16.70
C SER A 2 2.91 -4.64 -17.86
N PHE A 3 4.06 -4.54 -18.54
CA PHE A 3 4.27 -3.78 -19.77
C PHE A 3 3.14 -3.97 -20.80
N LEU A 4 2.67 -5.20 -20.92
CA LEU A 4 1.60 -5.57 -21.83
C LEU A 4 0.28 -4.83 -21.56
N TYR A 5 0.02 -4.48 -20.30
CA TYR A 5 -1.18 -3.76 -19.89
C TYR A 5 -1.15 -2.31 -20.38
N TYR A 6 -0.07 -1.56 -20.14
CA TYR A 6 0.05 -0.18 -20.62
C TYR A 6 0.12 -0.09 -22.14
N ALA A 7 0.80 -1.01 -22.79
CA ALA A 7 0.83 -1.07 -24.24
C ALA A 7 -0.57 -1.31 -24.84
N LYS A 8 -1.37 -2.18 -24.22
CA LYS A 8 -2.78 -2.41 -24.63
C LYS A 8 -3.64 -1.18 -24.38
N MET A 9 -3.47 -0.52 -23.26
CA MET A 9 -4.20 0.69 -22.90
C MET A 9 -3.88 1.84 -23.84
N MET A 10 -2.61 2.11 -24.10
CA MET A 10 -2.18 3.12 -25.07
C MET A 10 -2.71 2.80 -26.46
N LYS A 11 -2.63 1.54 -26.89
CA LYS A 11 -3.21 1.10 -28.17
C LYS A 11 -4.71 1.36 -28.25
N ALA A 12 -5.46 1.13 -27.19
CA ALA A 12 -6.90 1.43 -27.13
C ALA A 12 -7.17 2.92 -27.26
N LEU A 13 -6.44 3.76 -26.53
CA LEU A 13 -6.58 5.23 -26.64
C LEU A 13 -6.31 5.74 -28.06
N TRP A 14 -5.35 5.15 -28.78
CA TRP A 14 -5.04 5.51 -30.16
C TRP A 14 -6.06 4.95 -31.15
N SER A 15 -6.49 3.68 -30.99
CA SER A 15 -7.46 3.05 -31.90
C SER A 15 -8.84 3.71 -31.86
N GLU A 16 -9.25 4.18 -30.70
CA GLU A 16 -10.52 4.89 -30.51
C GLU A 16 -10.45 6.39 -30.84
N LYS A 17 -9.32 6.85 -31.36
CA LYS A 17 -9.05 8.25 -31.68
C LYS A 17 -9.28 9.21 -30.50
N PHE A 18 -9.00 8.72 -29.30
CA PHE A 18 -9.14 9.52 -28.07
C PHE A 18 -8.23 10.73 -28.08
N LEU A 19 -7.06 10.61 -28.75
CA LEU A 19 -6.17 11.68 -29.11
C LEU A 19 -5.55 11.37 -30.48
N THR A 20 -5.68 12.26 -31.46
CA THR A 20 -5.22 12.02 -32.83
C THR A 20 -3.83 12.59 -33.07
N ALA A 21 -3.10 12.09 -34.08
CA ALA A 21 -1.81 12.59 -34.47
C ALA A 21 -1.86 14.08 -34.87
N ASP A 22 -2.92 14.52 -35.58
CA ASP A 22 -3.10 15.90 -35.96
C ASP A 22 -3.26 16.85 -34.77
N GLU A 23 -3.92 16.37 -33.70
CA GLU A 23 -4.09 17.16 -32.48
C GLU A 23 -2.80 17.30 -31.68
N MET A 24 -1.83 16.41 -31.87
CA MET A 24 -0.55 16.41 -31.17
C MET A 24 0.56 17.13 -31.95
N CYS A 25 0.42 17.25 -33.26
CA CYS A 25 1.44 17.82 -34.14
C CYS A 25 1.88 19.23 -33.69
N GLY A 26 3.17 19.37 -33.39
CA GLY A 26 3.79 20.60 -32.92
C GLY A 26 3.42 21.05 -31.51
N LYS A 27 2.65 20.26 -30.75
CA LYS A 27 2.19 20.60 -29.40
C LYS A 27 3.21 20.27 -28.33
N ASP A 28 3.21 21.06 -27.25
CA ASP A 28 3.90 20.71 -26.01
C ASP A 28 3.02 19.76 -25.20
N VAL A 29 3.55 18.56 -24.95
CA VAL A 29 2.86 17.48 -24.24
C VAL A 29 3.61 17.17 -22.95
N LEU A 30 2.90 17.07 -21.83
CA LEU A 30 3.42 16.55 -20.57
C LEU A 30 2.84 15.17 -20.31
N LEU A 31 3.70 14.17 -20.18
CA LEU A 31 3.32 12.85 -19.68
C LEU A 31 3.64 12.76 -18.18
N VAL A 32 2.66 12.35 -17.38
CA VAL A 32 2.76 12.24 -15.91
C VAL A 32 2.44 10.81 -15.48
N GLY A 33 3.27 10.23 -14.63
CA GLY A 33 3.07 8.87 -14.09
C GLY A 33 4.17 7.89 -14.44
N LEU A 34 3.93 6.58 -14.18
CA LEU A 34 4.81 5.46 -14.52
C LEU A 34 6.19 5.47 -13.84
N SER A 35 6.18 5.60 -12.55
CA SER A 35 7.37 5.66 -11.71
C SER A 35 8.18 4.36 -11.62
N CYS A 36 7.54 3.22 -11.82
CA CYS A 36 8.14 1.90 -11.58
C CYS A 36 8.78 1.26 -12.82
N PHE A 37 8.87 1.98 -13.95
CA PHE A 37 9.40 1.42 -15.19
C PHE A 37 10.67 2.13 -15.64
N GLY A 38 11.66 1.33 -16.07
CA GLY A 38 12.92 1.85 -16.58
C GLY A 38 12.76 2.74 -17.83
N SER A 39 13.82 3.47 -18.18
CA SER A 39 13.89 4.41 -19.29
C SER A 39 13.38 3.85 -20.64
N GLU A 40 13.50 2.54 -20.87
CA GLU A 40 13.04 1.88 -22.09
C GLU A 40 11.52 1.92 -22.25
N LEU A 41 10.75 1.72 -21.18
CA LEU A 41 9.28 1.78 -21.25
C LEU A 41 8.77 3.20 -21.46
N VAL A 42 9.36 4.17 -20.77
CA VAL A 42 9.05 5.58 -20.97
C VAL A 42 9.26 5.96 -22.44
N SER A 43 10.37 5.51 -23.02
CA SER A 43 10.68 5.72 -24.43
C SER A 43 9.60 5.12 -25.36
N VAL A 44 9.13 3.91 -25.10
CA VAL A 44 8.06 3.27 -25.88
C VAL A 44 6.74 4.05 -25.78
N LEU A 45 6.39 4.54 -24.60
CA LEU A 45 5.15 5.30 -24.39
C LEU A 45 5.20 6.70 -25.02
N GLN A 46 6.38 7.29 -25.13
CA GLN A 46 6.57 8.58 -25.80
C GLN A 46 6.57 8.46 -27.33
N GLN A 47 6.86 7.30 -27.89
CA GLN A 47 6.99 7.11 -29.34
C GLN A 47 5.77 7.60 -30.16
N PRO A 48 4.51 7.31 -29.80
CA PRO A 48 3.38 7.79 -30.56
C PRO A 48 3.30 9.31 -30.63
N PHE A 49 3.68 10.00 -29.55
CA PHE A 49 3.71 11.46 -29.50
C PHE A 49 4.83 12.02 -30.36
N PHE A 50 6.03 11.43 -30.29
CA PHE A 50 7.15 11.81 -31.16
C PHE A 50 6.85 11.55 -32.63
N ALA A 51 6.22 10.41 -32.95
CA ALA A 51 5.80 10.08 -34.30
C ALA A 51 4.76 11.06 -34.86
N ALA A 52 3.94 11.67 -33.99
CA ALA A 52 3.01 12.73 -34.33
C ALA A 52 3.66 14.12 -34.37
N GLY A 53 4.96 14.26 -34.10
CA GLY A 53 5.67 15.52 -34.10
C GLY A 53 5.45 16.40 -32.87
N ALA A 54 5.00 15.81 -31.75
CA ALA A 54 4.85 16.51 -30.47
C ALA A 54 6.21 16.72 -29.79
N LYS A 55 6.28 17.75 -28.94
CA LYS A 55 7.38 17.97 -28.00
C LYS A 55 6.95 17.43 -26.65
N VAL A 56 7.61 16.39 -26.17
CA VAL A 56 7.18 15.63 -24.99
C VAL A 56 8.13 15.83 -23.84
N ASP A 57 7.62 16.34 -22.73
CA ASP A 57 8.26 16.33 -21.42
C ASP A 57 7.65 15.18 -20.59
N TYR A 58 8.42 14.66 -19.66
CA TYR A 58 8.00 13.58 -18.78
C TYR A 58 8.24 13.94 -17.32
N ALA A 59 7.22 13.76 -16.49
CA ALA A 59 7.28 13.94 -15.05
C ALA A 59 7.02 12.58 -14.36
N PRO A 60 8.06 11.89 -13.86
CA PRO A 60 7.89 10.69 -13.06
C PRO A 60 7.27 11.04 -11.71
N LEU A 61 6.31 10.24 -11.24
CA LEU A 61 5.68 10.46 -9.93
C LEU A 61 6.43 9.77 -8.80
N PHE A 62 7.01 8.62 -9.05
CA PHE A 62 7.71 7.85 -8.03
C PHE A 62 8.74 6.95 -8.69
N ASN A 63 9.93 6.85 -8.14
CA ASN A 63 10.94 5.92 -8.60
C ASN A 63 11.69 5.33 -7.40
N GLU A 64 11.26 4.15 -6.95
CA GLU A 64 11.90 3.40 -5.87
C GLU A 64 13.36 3.06 -6.16
N PHE A 65 13.69 2.82 -7.43
CA PHE A 65 15.04 2.41 -7.84
C PHE A 65 16.08 3.55 -7.83
N ILE A 66 15.64 4.80 -7.93
CA ILE A 66 16.55 5.98 -7.95
C ILE A 66 16.34 6.92 -6.76
N GLY A 67 15.52 6.54 -5.78
CA GLY A 67 15.32 7.31 -4.55
C GLY A 67 14.64 8.67 -4.73
N VAL A 68 13.98 8.91 -5.87
CA VAL A 68 13.22 10.15 -6.12
C VAL A 68 11.75 9.85 -5.89
N SER A 69 11.21 10.36 -4.79
CA SER A 69 9.77 10.37 -4.52
C SER A 69 9.24 11.76 -4.87
N SER A 70 8.51 11.90 -5.96
CA SER A 70 7.76 13.11 -6.26
C SER A 70 6.26 12.83 -6.23
N SER A 71 5.55 13.57 -5.39
CA SER A 71 4.09 13.56 -5.35
C SER A 71 3.52 14.23 -6.61
N LEU A 72 2.34 13.78 -7.04
CA LEU A 72 1.59 14.45 -8.11
C LEU A 72 1.31 15.93 -7.79
N ALA A 73 1.18 16.27 -6.50
CA ALA A 73 1.03 17.64 -6.03
C ALA A 73 2.26 18.54 -6.32
N GLN A 74 3.41 17.98 -6.63
CA GLN A 74 4.66 18.70 -6.95
C GLN A 74 4.93 18.76 -8.45
N VAL A 75 4.06 18.23 -9.31
CA VAL A 75 4.30 18.14 -10.74
C VAL A 75 4.51 19.51 -11.38
N GLU A 76 3.80 20.55 -10.94
CA GLU A 76 3.96 21.93 -11.46
C GLU A 76 5.37 22.48 -11.15
N GLU A 77 5.87 22.24 -9.95
CA GLU A 77 7.23 22.66 -9.54
C GLU A 77 8.29 21.88 -10.32
N ASN A 78 8.10 20.57 -10.48
CA ASN A 78 9.03 19.69 -11.19
C ASN A 78 9.22 20.06 -12.66
N VAL A 79 8.19 20.64 -13.31
CA VAL A 79 8.28 21.14 -14.68
C VAL A 79 8.60 22.65 -14.76
N GLY A 80 9.01 23.27 -13.63
CA GLY A 80 9.40 24.67 -13.57
C GLY A 80 8.28 25.64 -13.93
N GLY A 81 7.02 25.30 -13.65
CA GLY A 81 5.84 26.12 -13.98
C GLY A 81 5.49 26.18 -15.46
N LYS A 82 6.11 25.36 -16.31
CA LYS A 82 5.79 25.27 -17.74
C LYS A 82 4.33 24.86 -17.94
N LYS A 83 3.66 25.49 -18.92
CA LYS A 83 2.27 25.19 -19.31
C LYS A 83 2.26 24.42 -20.63
N TYR A 84 1.43 23.39 -20.69
CA TYR A 84 1.33 22.45 -21.81
C TYR A 84 -0.02 22.54 -22.51
N GLU A 85 -0.03 22.28 -23.82
CA GLU A 85 -1.27 22.15 -24.60
C GLU A 85 -1.97 20.83 -24.33
N ILE A 86 -1.21 19.79 -23.98
CA ILE A 86 -1.74 18.48 -23.64
C ILE A 86 -1.02 17.97 -22.38
N VAL A 87 -1.79 17.60 -21.39
CA VAL A 87 -1.30 16.91 -20.18
C VAL A 87 -1.94 15.53 -20.13
N VAL A 88 -1.15 14.49 -19.98
CA VAL A 88 -1.61 13.09 -19.91
C VAL A 88 -1.20 12.49 -18.58
N LEU A 89 -2.16 12.22 -17.72
CA LEU A 89 -1.96 11.44 -16.51
C LEU A 89 -2.22 9.98 -16.81
N LEU A 90 -1.18 9.17 -16.70
CA LEU A 90 -1.23 7.74 -16.97
C LEU A 90 -1.62 6.91 -15.74
N GLU A 91 -1.26 7.39 -14.56
CA GLU A 91 -1.65 6.80 -13.26
C GLU A 91 -1.28 7.76 -12.12
N GLY A 92 -1.74 7.48 -10.92
CA GLY A 92 -1.23 8.10 -9.69
C GLY A 92 -2.26 8.87 -8.90
N LEU A 93 -3.29 9.44 -9.53
CA LEU A 93 -4.31 10.21 -8.81
C LEU A 93 -5.03 9.35 -7.75
N GLU A 94 -5.23 8.07 -8.03
CA GLU A 94 -5.84 7.09 -7.14
C GLU A 94 -4.97 6.75 -5.93
N LYS A 95 -3.67 7.04 -5.97
CA LYS A 95 -2.69 6.76 -4.91
C LYS A 95 -2.37 7.99 -4.05
N GLU A 96 -2.81 9.16 -4.47
CA GLU A 96 -2.45 10.43 -3.84
C GLU A 96 -3.25 10.68 -2.55
N PRO A 97 -2.59 10.88 -1.41
CA PRO A 97 -3.28 11.22 -0.16
C PRO A 97 -3.94 12.61 -0.23
N HIS A 98 -3.40 13.51 -1.03
CA HIS A 98 -3.88 14.89 -1.20
C HIS A 98 -4.39 15.15 -2.61
N PHE A 99 -5.30 14.31 -3.09
CA PHE A 99 -5.79 14.32 -4.46
C PHE A 99 -6.34 15.67 -4.95
N VAL A 100 -6.85 16.53 -4.07
CA VAL A 100 -7.27 17.90 -4.45
C VAL A 100 -6.06 18.75 -4.86
N ARG A 101 -4.97 18.73 -4.10
CA ARG A 101 -3.72 19.42 -4.46
C ARG A 101 -3.10 18.86 -5.73
N SER A 102 -3.20 17.55 -5.89
CA SER A 102 -2.72 16.88 -7.11
C SER A 102 -3.52 17.27 -8.32
N ALA A 103 -4.84 17.44 -8.20
CA ALA A 103 -5.69 17.98 -9.26
C ALA A 103 -5.37 19.45 -9.56
N GLU A 104 -5.09 20.27 -8.55
CA GLU A 104 -4.64 21.66 -8.72
C GLU A 104 -3.34 21.74 -9.52
N ALA A 105 -2.35 20.92 -9.15
CA ALA A 105 -1.05 20.89 -9.83
C ALA A 105 -1.16 20.44 -11.30
N LEU A 106 -1.99 19.42 -11.58
CA LEU A 106 -2.27 18.99 -12.96
C LEU A 106 -2.98 20.08 -13.76
N ALA A 107 -3.99 20.71 -13.17
CA ALA A 107 -4.72 21.80 -13.81
C ALA A 107 -3.81 23.01 -14.08
N ALA A 108 -2.88 23.28 -13.15
CA ALA A 108 -1.89 24.34 -13.31
C ALA A 108 -0.93 24.08 -14.49
N CYS A 109 -0.55 22.83 -14.75
CA CYS A 109 0.29 22.48 -15.90
C CYS A 109 -0.42 22.62 -17.25
N CYS A 110 -1.75 22.69 -17.29
CA CYS A 110 -2.53 22.77 -18.51
C CYS A 110 -2.81 24.23 -18.90
N ARG A 111 -2.57 24.59 -20.17
CA ARG A 111 -2.94 25.92 -20.71
C ARG A 111 -4.47 26.07 -20.79
N LEU A 112 -4.95 27.32 -20.81
CA LEU A 112 -6.33 27.61 -21.18
C LEU A 112 -6.59 27.16 -22.63
N GLY A 113 -7.67 26.39 -22.86
CA GLY A 113 -7.92 25.70 -24.12
C GLY A 113 -7.10 24.41 -24.33
N GLY A 114 -6.18 24.08 -23.41
CA GLY A 114 -5.40 22.88 -23.44
C GLY A 114 -6.22 21.67 -22.99
N LYS A 115 -5.71 20.47 -23.27
CA LYS A 115 -6.39 19.20 -22.99
C LYS A 115 -5.72 18.47 -21.86
N LEU A 116 -6.54 17.90 -20.97
CA LEU A 116 -6.13 17.00 -19.91
C LEU A 116 -6.75 15.62 -20.17
N LEU A 117 -5.89 14.61 -20.29
CA LEU A 117 -6.29 13.22 -20.39
C LEU A 117 -5.98 12.53 -19.06
N LEU A 118 -6.99 11.95 -18.46
CA LEU A 118 -6.89 11.23 -17.20
C LEU A 118 -7.17 9.75 -17.42
N LEU A 119 -6.35 8.92 -16.83
CA LEU A 119 -6.60 7.49 -16.66
C LEU A 119 -6.72 7.22 -15.17
N VAL A 120 -7.90 6.83 -14.71
CA VAL A 120 -8.21 6.64 -13.29
C VAL A 120 -8.99 5.36 -13.07
N GLN A 121 -8.85 4.77 -11.90
CA GLN A 121 -9.64 3.60 -11.52
C GLN A 121 -11.06 4.01 -11.18
N THR A 122 -12.03 3.16 -11.55
CA THR A 122 -13.45 3.34 -11.24
C THR A 122 -13.86 2.52 -10.03
N PRO A 123 -14.95 2.90 -9.33
CA PRO A 123 -15.51 2.10 -8.23
C PRO A 123 -15.88 0.67 -8.67
N ASP A 124 -16.28 0.48 -9.90
CA ASP A 124 -16.65 -0.83 -10.48
C ASP A 124 -15.42 -1.74 -10.69
N ALA A 125 -14.22 -1.18 -10.60
CA ALA A 125 -12.97 -1.96 -10.65
C ALA A 125 -12.97 -3.15 -9.69
N ALA A 126 -13.61 -2.99 -8.54
CA ALA A 126 -13.76 -4.04 -7.57
C ALA A 126 -14.66 -5.19 -8.06
N ASP A 127 -15.60 -4.96 -8.99
CA ASP A 127 -16.55 -5.99 -9.45
C ASP A 127 -16.00 -6.89 -10.54
N GLU A 128 -15.07 -6.38 -11.32
CA GLU A 128 -14.48 -7.11 -12.44
C GLU A 128 -13.04 -7.60 -12.15
N ALA A 129 -12.50 -7.24 -10.98
CA ALA A 129 -11.11 -7.51 -10.68
C ALA A 129 -10.85 -8.99 -10.46
N LEU A 130 -10.28 -9.61 -11.46
CA LEU A 130 -9.44 -10.79 -11.31
C LEU A 130 -8.16 -10.46 -10.50
N ASP A 131 -7.93 -9.19 -10.20
CA ASP A 131 -6.75 -8.66 -9.53
C ASP A 131 -7.18 -7.70 -8.40
N VAL A 132 -7.72 -8.31 -7.34
CA VAL A 132 -8.15 -7.60 -6.12
C VAL A 132 -6.98 -6.86 -5.47
N GLU A 133 -5.76 -7.37 -5.58
CA GLU A 133 -4.56 -6.76 -5.02
C GLU A 133 -4.30 -5.38 -5.61
N ARG A 134 -4.51 -5.20 -6.89
CA ARG A 134 -4.32 -3.92 -7.58
C ARG A 134 -5.30 -2.83 -7.18
N PHE A 135 -6.54 -3.21 -6.98
CA PHE A 135 -7.55 -2.28 -6.48
C PHE A 135 -7.22 -1.87 -5.04
N LEU A 136 -6.67 -2.80 -4.25
CA LEU A 136 -6.26 -2.55 -2.88
C LEU A 136 -5.01 -1.67 -2.76
N GLU A 137 -4.17 -1.60 -3.79
CA GLU A 137 -3.06 -0.64 -3.85
C GLU A 137 -3.52 0.81 -4.06
N SER A 138 -4.77 1.02 -4.50
CA SER A 138 -5.33 2.34 -4.73
C SER A 138 -6.12 2.81 -3.54
N SER A 139 -5.81 3.99 -3.03
CA SER A 139 -6.57 4.61 -1.94
C SER A 139 -7.91 5.17 -2.42
N TRP A 140 -8.04 5.43 -3.74
CA TRP A 140 -9.16 6.15 -4.33
C TRP A 140 -9.60 5.56 -5.68
N ALA A 141 -10.88 5.69 -5.98
CA ALA A 141 -11.50 5.37 -7.26
C ALA A 141 -12.44 6.51 -7.70
N TYR A 142 -12.51 6.81 -8.97
CA TYR A 142 -13.18 8.02 -9.48
C TYR A 142 -14.26 7.67 -10.49
N ASP A 143 -15.40 8.32 -10.39
CA ASP A 143 -16.37 8.38 -11.46
C ASP A 143 -16.33 9.74 -12.19
N LEU A 144 -17.17 9.91 -13.22
CA LEU A 144 -17.21 11.16 -13.99
C LEU A 144 -17.62 12.37 -13.15
N GLN A 145 -18.46 12.18 -12.14
CA GLN A 145 -18.89 13.26 -11.25
C GLN A 145 -17.75 13.72 -10.34
N ASP A 146 -16.93 12.78 -9.87
CA ASP A 146 -15.74 13.09 -9.09
C ASP A 146 -14.72 13.86 -9.92
N ILE A 147 -14.50 13.43 -11.19
CA ILE A 147 -13.62 14.12 -12.13
C ILE A 147 -14.12 15.55 -12.39
N ALA A 148 -15.42 15.73 -12.62
CA ALA A 148 -16.00 17.05 -12.79
C ALA A 148 -15.82 17.97 -11.56
N SER A 149 -15.91 17.40 -10.36
CA SER A 149 -15.66 18.15 -9.10
C SER A 149 -14.20 18.51 -8.91
N LEU A 150 -13.28 17.61 -9.29
CA LEU A 150 -11.84 17.84 -9.17
C LEU A 150 -11.31 18.83 -10.25
N PHE A 151 -11.99 18.91 -11.38
CA PHE A 151 -11.60 19.77 -12.48
C PHE A 151 -12.77 20.67 -12.92
N PRO A 152 -13.33 21.53 -12.04
CA PRO A 152 -14.51 22.33 -12.35
C PRO A 152 -14.29 23.32 -13.49
N GLY A 153 -13.04 23.79 -13.66
CA GLY A 153 -12.66 24.65 -14.78
C GLY A 153 -12.50 23.94 -16.13
N PHE A 154 -12.84 22.64 -16.22
CA PHE A 154 -12.68 21.85 -17.43
C PHE A 154 -14.02 21.33 -17.96
N ALA A 155 -14.17 21.37 -19.28
CA ALA A 155 -15.28 20.72 -19.97
C ALA A 155 -14.90 19.29 -20.34
N LEU A 156 -15.72 18.30 -19.96
CA LEU A 156 -15.56 16.93 -20.41
C LEU A 156 -15.90 16.81 -21.90
N LEU A 157 -14.91 16.45 -22.71
CA LEU A 157 -15.08 16.30 -24.17
C LEU A 157 -15.50 14.89 -24.53
N SER A 158 -14.89 13.89 -23.94
CA SER A 158 -15.19 12.48 -24.17
C SER A 158 -14.69 11.65 -23.00
N HIS A 159 -15.27 10.45 -22.86
CA HIS A 159 -14.80 9.45 -21.93
C HIS A 159 -15.00 8.05 -22.50
N MET A 160 -14.22 7.09 -22.02
CA MET A 160 -14.38 5.69 -22.36
C MET A 160 -13.95 4.81 -21.18
N ARG A 161 -14.59 3.66 -21.04
CA ARG A 161 -14.09 2.60 -20.16
C ARG A 161 -13.16 1.69 -20.95
N THR A 162 -12.01 1.37 -20.40
CA THR A 162 -11.07 0.46 -21.03
C THR A 162 -11.48 -0.99 -20.79
N ASN A 163 -10.96 -1.91 -21.60
CA ASN A 163 -11.13 -3.33 -21.32
C ASN A 163 -9.82 -3.89 -20.69
N PRO A 164 -9.84 -4.41 -19.46
CA PRO A 164 -11.01 -4.55 -18.58
C PRO A 164 -11.59 -3.19 -18.13
N SER A 165 -12.89 -3.15 -17.80
CA SER A 165 -13.70 -1.95 -17.59
C SER A 165 -13.42 -1.17 -16.31
N PHE A 166 -12.37 -1.54 -15.57
CA PHE A 166 -12.01 -0.90 -14.29
C PHE A 166 -11.25 0.41 -14.42
N LEU A 167 -10.86 0.82 -15.62
CA LEU A 167 -10.27 2.12 -15.85
C LEU A 167 -11.21 3.01 -16.65
N LEU A 168 -11.28 4.24 -16.21
CA LEU A 168 -11.96 5.33 -16.91
C LEU A 168 -10.90 6.23 -17.55
N ALA A 169 -10.95 6.33 -18.88
CA ALA A 169 -10.23 7.37 -19.60
C ALA A 169 -11.16 8.56 -19.78
N ALA A 170 -10.75 9.73 -19.31
CA ALA A 170 -11.48 10.98 -19.48
C ALA A 170 -10.62 12.00 -20.21
N ARG A 171 -11.22 12.66 -21.21
CA ARG A 171 -10.61 13.74 -21.95
C ARG A 171 -11.34 15.04 -21.63
N LEU A 172 -10.62 16.02 -21.10
CA LEU A 172 -11.13 17.29 -20.66
C LEU A 172 -10.41 18.43 -21.40
N GLU A 173 -11.08 19.58 -21.53
CA GLU A 173 -10.50 20.80 -22.06
C GLU A 173 -10.64 21.93 -21.04
N LYS A 174 -9.53 22.61 -20.72
CA LYS A 174 -9.51 23.69 -19.75
C LYS A 174 -10.23 24.93 -20.27
N ARG A 175 -11.28 25.36 -19.57
CA ARG A 175 -12.13 26.51 -19.92
C ARG A 175 -11.93 27.71 -19.01
N SER A 176 -11.56 27.46 -17.74
CA SER A 176 -11.36 28.51 -16.73
C SER A 176 -10.30 28.11 -15.71
N GLU A 177 -9.93 29.01 -14.82
CA GLU A 177 -8.99 28.79 -13.71
C GLU A 177 -9.75 28.56 -12.38
N GLU A 178 -10.82 27.78 -12.41
CA GLU A 178 -11.54 27.40 -11.19
C GLU A 178 -10.77 26.40 -10.36
N ARG A 179 -10.88 26.54 -9.04
CA ARG A 179 -10.20 25.63 -8.11
C ARG A 179 -10.97 24.33 -7.93
N PRO A 180 -10.26 23.19 -7.80
CA PRO A 180 -10.86 21.92 -7.52
C PRO A 180 -11.73 21.93 -6.26
N LEU A 181 -12.84 21.20 -6.32
CA LEU A 181 -13.72 20.96 -5.18
C LEU A 181 -13.48 19.54 -4.67
N ARG A 182 -13.49 19.39 -3.36
CA ARG A 182 -13.40 18.06 -2.75
C ARG A 182 -14.70 17.28 -3.01
N PRO A 183 -14.64 16.11 -3.67
CA PRO A 183 -15.81 15.26 -3.87
C PRO A 183 -16.38 14.80 -2.52
N THR A 184 -17.64 15.09 -2.25
CA THR A 184 -18.26 14.90 -0.92
C THR A 184 -18.53 13.44 -0.58
N ALA A 185 -18.69 12.56 -1.57
CA ALA A 185 -19.07 11.16 -1.37
C ALA A 185 -17.94 10.15 -1.66
N TYR A 186 -16.79 10.62 -2.05
CA TYR A 186 -15.77 9.82 -2.69
C TYR A 186 -15.14 8.75 -1.78
N SER A 187 -14.63 9.14 -0.61
CA SER A 187 -14.06 8.19 0.36
C SER A 187 -15.12 7.20 0.89
N LEU A 188 -16.40 7.59 0.88
CA LEU A 188 -17.51 6.73 1.30
C LEU A 188 -17.84 5.68 0.24
N ARG A 189 -17.78 6.01 -1.06
CA ARG A 189 -18.02 5.05 -2.15
C ARG A 189 -16.96 3.95 -2.18
N LEU A 190 -15.71 4.30 -2.13
CA LEU A 190 -14.62 3.32 -2.07
C LEU A 190 -14.75 2.43 -0.81
N LYS A 191 -14.99 3.05 0.36
CA LYS A 191 -15.23 2.33 1.62
C LYS A 191 -16.40 1.36 1.53
N ARG A 192 -17.52 1.80 0.98
CA ARG A 192 -18.73 0.98 0.84
C ARG A 192 -18.47 -0.20 -0.09
N HIS A 193 -17.88 0.04 -1.23
CA HIS A 193 -17.67 -0.97 -2.27
C HIS A 193 -16.68 -2.07 -1.82
N VAL A 194 -15.55 -1.69 -1.24
CA VAL A 194 -14.59 -2.64 -0.65
C VAL A 194 -15.21 -3.39 0.53
N SER A 195 -16.05 -2.72 1.36
CA SER A 195 -16.75 -3.35 2.48
C SER A 195 -17.81 -4.34 2.01
N GLU A 196 -18.56 -4.04 0.96
CA GLU A 196 -19.60 -4.93 0.43
C GLU A 196 -19.03 -6.19 -0.19
N ARG A 197 -17.90 -6.13 -0.87
CA ARG A 197 -17.22 -7.32 -1.44
C ARG A 197 -16.48 -8.17 -0.42
N LYS A 198 -15.84 -7.53 0.53
CA LYS A 198 -15.27 -8.20 1.71
C LYS A 198 -16.34 -8.51 2.75
N GLY A 199 -17.61 -8.29 2.43
CA GLY A 199 -18.77 -8.41 3.32
C GLY A 199 -18.99 -9.78 3.95
N LEU A 200 -18.47 -10.85 3.36
CA LEU A 200 -18.40 -12.17 4.00
C LEU A 200 -17.43 -12.18 5.21
N GLN A 201 -16.47 -11.28 5.25
CA GLN A 201 -15.58 -11.08 6.40
C GLN A 201 -16.12 -10.03 7.37
N ALA A 202 -17.02 -9.15 6.93
CA ALA A 202 -17.49 -7.99 7.69
C ALA A 202 -18.50 -8.31 8.80
N GLY A 203 -19.05 -9.54 8.87
CA GLY A 203 -20.11 -9.87 9.81
C GLY A 203 -19.65 -9.80 11.27
N PHE A 204 -18.63 -10.56 11.62
CA PHE A 204 -18.15 -10.74 12.98
C PHE A 204 -17.33 -9.53 13.50
N PHE A 205 -16.52 -8.93 12.63
CA PHE A 205 -15.60 -7.84 13.03
C PHE A 205 -16.16 -6.43 12.83
N ARG A 206 -17.44 -6.26 12.53
CA ARG A 206 -18.06 -4.94 12.26
C ARG A 206 -17.96 -3.94 13.41
N GLU A 207 -17.96 -4.41 14.63
CA GLU A 207 -17.84 -3.58 15.82
C GLU A 207 -16.41 -3.09 16.07
N PHE A 208 -15.41 -3.75 15.45
CA PHE A 208 -14.00 -3.42 15.59
C PHE A 208 -13.58 -2.47 14.46
N HIS A 209 -13.68 -1.19 14.69
CA HIS A 209 -13.46 -0.18 13.65
C HIS A 209 -12.63 1.03 14.10
N GLU A 210 -12.25 1.09 15.35
CA GLU A 210 -11.46 2.22 15.87
C GLU A 210 -10.03 2.15 15.34
N LEU A 211 -9.37 0.99 15.46
CA LEU A 211 -8.03 0.77 14.94
C LEU A 211 -8.01 0.95 13.42
N GLU A 212 -9.05 0.46 12.73
CA GLU A 212 -9.23 0.67 11.30
C GLU A 212 -9.33 2.15 10.93
N ARG A 213 -10.11 2.94 11.68
CA ARG A 213 -10.23 4.38 11.47
C ARG A 213 -8.89 5.08 11.64
N LEU A 214 -8.16 4.75 12.71
CA LEU A 214 -6.84 5.31 12.99
C LEU A 214 -5.84 4.92 11.90
N GLY A 215 -5.85 3.67 11.43
CA GLY A 215 -4.99 3.20 10.36
C GLY A 215 -5.20 3.94 9.05
N VAL A 216 -6.45 4.26 8.71
CA VAL A 216 -6.77 5.09 7.54
C VAL A 216 -6.28 6.53 7.71
N GLU A 217 -6.42 7.10 8.90
CA GLU A 217 -5.98 8.46 9.21
C GLU A 217 -4.46 8.60 9.16
N GLU A 218 -3.72 7.59 9.64
CA GLU A 218 -2.25 7.57 9.65
C GLU A 218 -1.62 6.97 8.38
N LEU A 219 -2.45 6.58 7.40
CA LEU A 219 -2.03 6.06 6.10
C LEU A 219 -1.21 4.77 6.17
N THR A 220 -1.47 3.89 7.16
CA THR A 220 -0.85 2.56 7.16
C THR A 220 -1.55 1.64 6.16
N ASP A 221 -0.78 0.75 5.56
CA ASP A 221 -1.28 -0.27 4.62
C ASP A 221 -2.00 -1.43 5.30
N LYS A 222 -1.89 -1.56 6.62
CA LYS A 222 -2.62 -2.56 7.42
C LYS A 222 -4.15 -2.39 7.38
N CYS A 223 -4.65 -1.22 6.92
CA CYS A 223 -6.07 -0.92 6.84
C CYS A 223 -6.78 -1.75 5.73
N ARG A 224 -8.14 -1.71 5.73
CA ARG A 224 -9.00 -2.51 4.82
C ARG A 224 -8.79 -2.24 3.34
N TYR A 225 -8.15 -1.13 3.00
CA TYR A 225 -7.88 -0.76 1.60
C TYR A 225 -6.67 -1.48 1.01
N ARG A 226 -5.84 -2.13 1.85
CA ARG A 226 -4.70 -2.95 1.45
C ARG A 226 -4.79 -4.33 2.10
N HIS A 227 -4.17 -4.54 3.24
CA HIS A 227 -4.04 -5.86 3.87
C HIS A 227 -5.27 -6.28 4.70
N ASN A 228 -6.12 -5.32 5.14
CA ASN A 228 -7.34 -5.59 5.92
C ASN A 228 -7.08 -6.35 7.23
N TYR A 229 -6.06 -5.96 7.97
CA TYR A 229 -5.67 -6.59 9.21
C TYR A 229 -6.36 -5.97 10.44
N LEU A 230 -6.56 -4.66 10.45
CA LEU A 230 -6.78 -3.86 11.66
C LEU A 230 -8.04 -4.23 12.46
N GLN A 231 -9.17 -4.53 11.80
CA GLN A 231 -10.38 -4.96 12.53
C GLN A 231 -10.17 -6.28 13.29
N LYS A 232 -9.36 -7.16 12.71
CA LYS A 232 -9.03 -8.44 13.34
C LYS A 232 -8.03 -8.24 14.47
N TYR A 233 -7.04 -7.38 14.27
CA TYR A 233 -6.09 -7.03 15.33
C TYR A 233 -6.79 -6.35 16.51
N GLU A 234 -7.72 -5.43 16.26
CA GLU A 234 -8.50 -4.79 17.32
C GLU A 234 -9.24 -5.82 18.19
N PHE A 235 -9.82 -6.87 17.58
CA PHE A 235 -10.45 -7.95 18.34
C PHE A 235 -9.51 -8.60 19.36
N PHE A 236 -8.27 -8.89 18.98
CA PHE A 236 -7.30 -9.52 19.87
C PHE A 236 -6.58 -8.54 20.79
N LEU A 237 -6.50 -7.25 20.42
CA LEU A 237 -5.71 -6.26 21.13
C LEU A 237 -6.54 -5.31 22.02
N ARG A 238 -7.86 -5.31 21.90
CA ARG A 238 -8.73 -4.38 22.65
C ARG A 238 -8.54 -4.39 24.16
N ASP A 239 -8.27 -5.57 24.73
CA ASP A 239 -8.10 -5.72 26.17
C ASP A 239 -6.77 -5.16 26.68
N TRP A 240 -5.87 -4.80 25.76
CA TRP A 240 -4.61 -4.12 26.02
C TRP A 240 -4.71 -2.59 25.93
N LYS A 241 -5.79 -2.06 25.36
CA LYS A 241 -5.91 -0.66 24.95
C LYS A 241 -5.58 0.33 26.07
N GLU A 242 -6.12 0.12 27.24
CA GLU A 242 -5.94 1.03 28.40
C GLU A 242 -4.81 0.61 29.34
N LYS A 243 -4.02 -0.39 28.97
CA LYS A 243 -2.92 -0.87 29.81
C LYS A 243 -1.61 -0.20 29.45
N PRO A 244 -0.73 0.08 30.41
CA PRO A 244 0.65 0.42 30.10
C PRO A 244 1.33 -0.80 29.46
N LEU A 245 1.83 -0.62 28.25
CA LEU A 245 2.45 -1.70 27.48
C LEU A 245 3.62 -1.19 26.65
N ARG A 246 4.44 -2.10 26.17
CA ARG A 246 5.45 -1.87 25.16
C ARG A 246 5.07 -2.67 23.93
N LEU A 247 4.92 -1.98 22.80
CA LEU A 247 4.70 -2.58 21.49
C LEU A 247 5.99 -2.47 20.69
N LEU A 248 6.42 -3.58 20.14
CA LEU A 248 7.56 -3.65 19.23
C LEU A 248 7.06 -3.98 17.84
N GLU A 249 7.32 -3.12 16.85
CA GLU A 249 7.07 -3.36 15.44
C GLU A 249 8.39 -3.56 14.71
N LEU A 250 8.49 -4.66 13.97
CA LEU A 250 9.60 -4.98 13.09
C LEU A 250 9.20 -4.53 11.69
N GLY A 251 9.90 -3.54 11.13
CA GLY A 251 9.50 -2.78 9.94
C GLY A 251 8.81 -1.47 10.33
N VAL A 252 9.34 -0.34 9.87
CA VAL A 252 8.84 1.02 10.16
C VAL A 252 8.31 1.71 8.90
N PHE A 253 9.06 1.58 7.81
CA PHE A 253 8.75 2.20 6.53
C PHE A 253 8.49 3.71 6.65
N LYS A 254 7.22 4.14 6.62
CA LYS A 254 6.80 5.57 6.70
C LYS A 254 6.27 5.99 8.08
N GLY A 255 6.38 5.14 9.07
CA GLY A 255 5.96 5.41 10.43
C GLY A 255 4.44 5.55 10.64
N GLY A 256 3.64 5.08 9.68
CA GLY A 256 2.17 5.17 9.74
C GLY A 256 1.59 4.26 10.80
N SER A 257 2.07 3.05 10.89
CA SER A 257 1.61 2.06 11.87
C SER A 257 2.03 2.45 13.29
N GLU A 258 3.24 2.96 13.51
CA GLU A 258 3.69 3.42 14.83
C GLU A 258 2.82 4.56 15.37
N ARG A 259 2.47 5.55 14.50
CA ARG A 259 1.56 6.64 14.92
C ARG A 259 0.14 6.13 15.18
N MET A 260 -0.34 5.16 14.39
CA MET A 260 -1.62 4.49 14.64
C MET A 260 -1.61 3.77 15.99
N TRP A 261 -0.58 2.97 16.29
CA TRP A 261 -0.44 2.27 17.56
C TRP A 261 -0.38 3.23 18.75
N LYS A 262 0.41 4.32 18.65
CA LYS A 262 0.50 5.36 19.68
C LYS A 262 -0.85 5.98 20.02
N ARG A 263 -1.72 6.16 19.01
CA ARG A 263 -3.06 6.71 19.19
C ARG A 263 -4.05 5.69 19.75
N TYR A 264 -3.92 4.43 19.31
CA TYR A 264 -4.81 3.37 19.78
C TYR A 264 -4.50 2.94 21.22
N PHE A 265 -3.21 2.93 21.61
CA PHE A 265 -2.75 2.59 22.95
C PHE A 265 -2.23 3.84 23.67
N PRO A 266 -3.10 4.58 24.39
CA PRO A 266 -2.72 5.89 24.95
C PRO A 266 -1.62 5.82 26.02
N GLN A 267 -1.41 4.65 26.65
CA GLN A 267 -0.40 4.43 27.68
C GLN A 267 0.81 3.60 27.18
N ALA A 268 0.91 3.34 25.88
CA ALA A 268 1.97 2.53 25.34
C ALA A 268 3.27 3.32 25.05
N GLU A 269 4.38 2.62 25.17
CA GLU A 269 5.66 2.96 24.53
C GLU A 269 5.76 2.11 23.26
N ILE A 270 5.99 2.77 22.13
CA ILE A 270 6.07 2.12 20.82
C ILE A 270 7.54 2.09 20.40
N TYR A 271 7.99 0.93 19.95
CA TYR A 271 9.34 0.69 19.45
C TYR A 271 9.23 0.19 18.03
N GLY A 272 9.82 0.90 17.08
CA GLY A 272 9.97 0.47 15.69
C GLY A 272 11.41 0.08 15.40
N VAL A 273 11.61 -0.93 14.57
CA VAL A 273 12.95 -1.36 14.13
C VAL A 273 12.95 -1.48 12.60
N ASP A 274 13.91 -0.83 11.96
CA ASP A 274 14.07 -0.89 10.50
C ASP A 274 15.56 -0.92 10.13
N ILE A 275 15.88 -1.43 8.95
CA ILE A 275 17.24 -1.40 8.39
C ILE A 275 17.56 -0.05 7.76
N ASP A 276 16.54 0.71 7.34
CA ASP A 276 16.69 2.01 6.70
C ASP A 276 16.92 3.12 7.75
N GLU A 277 18.10 3.75 7.69
CA GLU A 277 18.47 4.88 8.56
C GLU A 277 17.47 6.06 8.48
N SER A 278 16.79 6.24 7.35
CA SER A 278 15.80 7.31 7.17
C SER A 278 14.58 7.16 8.08
N CYS A 279 14.26 5.94 8.51
CA CYS A 279 13.15 5.66 9.42
C CYS A 279 13.33 6.32 10.79
N ARG A 280 14.56 6.66 11.19
CA ARG A 280 14.85 7.41 12.43
C ARG A 280 14.08 8.74 12.52
N ALA A 281 13.75 9.34 11.39
CA ALA A 281 12.97 10.58 11.33
C ALA A 281 11.51 10.44 11.84
N HIS A 282 11.02 9.21 12.00
CA HIS A 282 9.66 8.93 12.52
C HIS A 282 9.62 8.79 14.05
N ALA A 283 10.80 8.91 14.74
CA ALA A 283 10.83 8.95 16.19
C ALA A 283 10.15 10.23 16.73
N GLU A 284 9.30 10.05 17.72
CA GLU A 284 8.62 11.15 18.42
C GLU A 284 8.29 10.74 19.86
N GLU A 285 7.59 11.60 20.62
CA GLU A 285 7.18 11.26 21.99
C GLU A 285 6.44 9.91 22.02
N ARG A 286 6.87 8.98 22.85
CA ARG A 286 6.39 7.59 22.97
C ARG A 286 6.64 6.70 21.74
N ILE A 287 7.37 7.15 20.72
CA ILE A 287 7.82 6.35 19.59
C ILE A 287 9.35 6.41 19.53
N GLU A 288 9.98 5.28 19.81
CA GLU A 288 11.43 5.09 19.66
C GLU A 288 11.71 4.27 18.40
N ILE A 289 12.57 4.76 17.51
CA ILE A 289 12.97 4.03 16.31
C ILE A 289 14.44 3.60 16.46
N ARG A 290 14.67 2.30 16.34
CA ARG A 290 15.99 1.67 16.31
C ARG A 290 16.33 1.26 14.89
N ILE A 291 17.58 1.45 14.50
CA ILE A 291 18.09 0.99 13.21
C ILE A 291 18.89 -0.29 13.43
N GLY A 292 18.49 -1.34 12.70
CA GLY A 292 19.12 -2.64 12.82
C GLY A 292 18.67 -3.64 11.74
N ASP A 293 19.59 -4.50 11.36
CA ASP A 293 19.35 -5.59 10.42
C ASP A 293 18.77 -6.80 11.18
N LEU A 294 17.49 -7.09 11.00
CA LEU A 294 16.77 -8.19 11.67
C LEU A 294 17.23 -9.61 11.22
N SER A 295 18.07 -9.70 10.19
CA SER A 295 18.76 -10.97 9.87
C SER A 295 19.84 -11.34 10.89
N LYS A 296 20.27 -10.38 11.72
CA LYS A 296 21.38 -10.50 12.68
C LYS A 296 20.85 -10.90 14.06
N GLU A 297 21.45 -11.94 14.62
CA GLU A 297 21.09 -12.48 15.93
C GLU A 297 21.31 -11.45 17.06
N GLU A 298 22.41 -10.71 17.00
CA GLU A 298 22.72 -9.67 17.97
C GLU A 298 21.68 -8.55 18.03
N VAL A 299 21.05 -8.22 16.89
CA VAL A 299 19.95 -7.25 16.85
C VAL A 299 18.72 -7.84 17.53
N LEU A 300 18.31 -9.05 17.17
CA LEU A 300 17.14 -9.73 17.78
C LEU A 300 17.33 -9.90 19.31
N GLU A 301 18.54 -10.26 19.76
CA GLU A 301 18.84 -10.36 21.19
C GLU A 301 18.70 -9.02 21.92
N SER A 302 19.17 -7.91 21.32
CA SER A 302 19.03 -6.57 21.91
C SER A 302 17.57 -6.12 22.04
N LEU A 303 16.68 -6.60 21.19
CA LEU A 303 15.26 -6.26 21.23
C LEU A 303 14.51 -6.91 22.39
N LYS A 304 15.00 -8.02 22.93
CA LYS A 304 14.44 -8.65 24.12
C LYS A 304 14.50 -7.74 25.38
N GLU A 305 15.47 -6.83 25.44
CA GLU A 305 15.58 -5.86 26.52
C GLU A 305 14.39 -4.91 26.64
N ILE A 306 13.69 -4.67 25.50
CA ILE A 306 12.44 -3.90 25.46
C ILE A 306 11.35 -4.57 26.31
N ARG A 307 11.39 -5.90 26.46
CA ARG A 307 10.34 -6.69 27.12
C ARG A 307 8.97 -6.36 26.57
N PRO A 308 8.73 -6.56 25.27
CA PRO A 308 7.48 -6.19 24.62
C PRO A 308 6.30 -7.02 25.16
N HIS A 309 5.11 -6.44 25.14
CA HIS A 309 3.84 -7.11 25.41
C HIS A 309 3.14 -7.51 24.11
N ILE A 310 3.38 -6.74 23.05
CA ILE A 310 2.88 -6.97 21.72
C ILE A 310 4.05 -6.83 20.75
N ILE A 311 4.18 -7.78 19.82
CA ILE A 311 5.13 -7.74 18.70
C ILE A 311 4.35 -7.83 17.42
N VAL A 312 4.66 -6.94 16.46
CA VAL A 312 4.16 -6.98 15.09
C VAL A 312 5.35 -7.19 14.17
N ASP A 313 5.38 -8.28 13.44
CA ASP A 313 6.45 -8.63 12.51
C ASP A 313 5.99 -8.36 11.08
N ASP A 314 6.38 -7.20 10.58
CA ASP A 314 6.05 -6.64 9.27
C ASP A 314 7.30 -6.10 8.58
N ALA A 315 8.42 -6.85 8.64
CA ALA A 315 9.71 -6.39 8.15
C ALA A 315 9.97 -6.77 6.68
N SER A 316 10.90 -7.70 6.45
CA SER A 316 11.39 -8.04 5.12
C SER A 316 10.56 -9.09 4.38
N HIS A 317 9.65 -9.78 5.07
CA HIS A 317 8.84 -10.92 4.60
C HIS A 317 9.67 -12.11 4.07
N ILE A 318 10.98 -12.12 4.35
CA ILE A 318 11.87 -13.24 4.03
C ILE A 318 11.67 -14.31 5.09
N TRP A 319 11.38 -15.54 4.68
CA TRP A 319 11.03 -16.64 5.60
C TRP A 319 12.06 -16.89 6.70
N SER A 320 13.35 -16.88 6.35
CA SER A 320 14.41 -17.06 7.34
C SER A 320 14.44 -15.95 8.40
N HIS A 321 14.10 -14.71 8.01
CA HIS A 321 14.03 -13.59 8.94
C HIS A 321 12.80 -13.70 9.84
N GLN A 322 11.63 -13.95 9.27
CA GLN A 322 10.38 -14.14 10.01
C GLN A 322 10.51 -15.29 11.04
N ILE A 323 11.06 -16.45 10.61
CA ILE A 323 11.25 -17.62 11.49
C ILE A 323 12.26 -17.31 12.61
N LYS A 324 13.38 -16.67 12.29
CA LYS A 324 14.37 -16.27 13.29
C LYS A 324 13.79 -15.27 14.30
N ALA A 325 13.08 -14.24 13.82
CA ALA A 325 12.46 -13.24 14.68
C ALA A 325 11.40 -13.89 15.60
N LEU A 326 10.54 -14.75 15.07
CA LEU A 326 9.53 -15.46 15.85
C LEU A 326 10.18 -16.29 16.98
N PHE A 327 11.16 -17.13 16.67
CA PHE A 327 11.80 -17.99 17.68
C PHE A 327 12.63 -17.20 18.69
N ALA A 328 13.26 -16.09 18.28
CA ALA A 328 14.03 -15.25 19.18
C ALA A 328 13.14 -14.44 20.12
N LEU A 329 12.08 -13.80 19.60
CA LEU A 329 11.34 -12.78 20.33
C LEU A 329 10.07 -13.29 21.02
N PHE A 330 9.40 -14.32 20.48
CA PHE A 330 8.21 -14.89 21.12
C PHE A 330 8.46 -15.35 22.57
N PRO A 331 9.60 -15.99 22.92
CA PRO A 331 9.91 -16.33 24.32
C PRO A 331 10.03 -15.11 25.25
N ALA A 332 10.33 -13.92 24.76
CA ALA A 332 10.47 -12.70 25.54
C ALA A 332 9.13 -12.04 25.93
N LEU A 333 8.02 -12.43 25.29
CA LEU A 333 6.69 -11.94 25.63
C LEU A 333 6.28 -12.42 27.05
N PRO A 334 5.51 -11.64 27.81
CA PRO A 334 4.85 -12.12 29.04
C PRO A 334 3.71 -13.08 28.71
N SER A 335 3.19 -13.76 29.74
CA SER A 335 1.93 -14.51 29.60
C SER A 335 0.80 -13.57 29.15
N GLY A 336 0.00 -14.02 28.17
CA GLY A 336 -1.02 -13.23 27.50
C GLY A 336 -0.45 -12.26 26.43
N GLY A 337 0.88 -12.15 26.28
CA GLY A 337 1.50 -11.34 25.26
C GLY A 337 1.19 -11.84 23.84
N VAL A 338 1.22 -10.96 22.86
CA VAL A 338 0.75 -11.20 21.50
C VAL A 338 1.89 -11.03 20.50
N TYR A 339 2.08 -12.01 19.62
CA TYR A 339 2.94 -11.92 18.44
C TYR A 339 2.08 -11.98 17.18
N ILE A 340 2.19 -10.99 16.32
CA ILE A 340 1.52 -10.90 15.04
C ILE A 340 2.57 -11.08 13.96
N LEU A 341 2.39 -12.07 13.10
CA LEU A 341 3.25 -12.35 11.95
C LEU A 341 2.50 -12.01 10.68
N GLU A 342 2.96 -11.00 9.95
CA GLU A 342 2.32 -10.47 8.74
C GLU A 342 2.90 -11.05 7.46
N ASP A 343 2.22 -10.80 6.34
CA ASP A 343 2.61 -11.07 4.96
C ASP A 343 3.02 -12.52 4.67
N LEU A 344 2.24 -13.44 5.24
CA LEU A 344 2.42 -14.89 5.04
C LEU A 344 2.06 -15.37 3.63
N GLU A 345 1.50 -14.52 2.75
CA GLU A 345 1.31 -14.85 1.33
C GLU A 345 2.60 -15.14 0.59
N THR A 346 3.75 -14.63 1.07
CA THR A 346 5.08 -15.01 0.55
C THR A 346 5.32 -16.51 0.62
N SER A 347 4.73 -17.21 1.58
CA SER A 347 4.77 -18.66 1.72
C SER A 347 4.04 -19.41 0.59
N PHE A 348 3.10 -18.76 -0.12
CA PHE A 348 2.26 -19.39 -1.14
C PHE A 348 2.54 -18.89 -2.56
N GLN A 349 3.18 -17.73 -2.71
CA GLN A 349 3.36 -17.05 -3.99
C GLN A 349 4.84 -16.89 -4.36
N SER A 350 5.59 -17.98 -4.30
CA SER A 350 7.04 -18.01 -4.54
C SER A 350 7.51 -17.36 -5.87
N ARG A 351 6.63 -17.26 -6.87
CA ARG A 351 6.94 -16.59 -8.14
C ARG A 351 6.93 -15.06 -8.02
N LEU A 352 6.15 -14.51 -7.09
CA LEU A 352 6.06 -13.07 -6.85
C LEU A 352 7.14 -12.61 -5.86
N PHE A 353 7.57 -13.51 -4.98
CA PHE A 353 8.55 -13.27 -3.93
C PHE A 353 9.71 -14.26 -4.07
N PRO A 354 10.64 -14.05 -5.03
CA PRO A 354 11.72 -15.00 -5.28
C PRO A 354 12.80 -15.01 -4.20
N ASP A 355 12.88 -13.98 -3.37
CA ASP A 355 13.87 -13.82 -2.30
C ASP A 355 13.27 -14.20 -0.93
N HIS A 356 13.17 -15.49 -0.69
CA HIS A 356 12.57 -16.04 0.54
C HIS A 356 13.60 -16.40 1.63
N GLY A 357 14.88 -16.15 1.37
CA GLY A 357 15.96 -16.57 2.23
C GLY A 357 16.24 -18.09 2.14
N ASP A 358 17.09 -18.55 3.05
CA ASP A 358 17.65 -19.91 3.08
C ASP A 358 16.92 -20.87 4.04
N ALA A 359 15.70 -20.53 4.46
CA ALA A 359 14.93 -21.38 5.35
C ALA A 359 14.48 -22.68 4.64
N PRO A 360 14.63 -23.84 5.30
CA PRO A 360 14.27 -25.14 4.71
C PRO A 360 12.75 -25.36 4.59
N ILE A 361 11.96 -24.57 5.28
CA ILE A 361 10.48 -24.51 5.19
C ILE A 361 10.04 -23.05 5.32
N ASP A 362 8.86 -22.76 4.80
CA ASP A 362 8.29 -21.41 4.84
C ASP A 362 7.72 -21.03 6.22
N ALA A 363 7.48 -19.74 6.43
CA ALA A 363 7.02 -19.21 7.71
C ALA A 363 5.59 -19.69 8.07
N TYR A 364 4.70 -19.87 7.07
CA TYR A 364 3.37 -20.40 7.32
C TYR A 364 3.41 -21.86 7.79
N THR A 365 4.26 -22.69 7.19
CA THR A 365 4.46 -24.08 7.63
C THR A 365 4.96 -24.13 9.07
N VAL A 366 5.84 -23.21 9.48
CA VAL A 366 6.27 -23.11 10.90
C VAL A 366 5.08 -22.75 11.79
N ALA A 367 4.29 -21.74 11.41
CA ALA A 367 3.10 -21.32 12.16
C ALA A 367 2.06 -22.47 12.31
N GLU A 368 1.81 -23.23 11.23
CA GLU A 368 0.92 -24.41 11.25
C GLU A 368 1.42 -25.49 12.23
N ARG A 369 2.71 -25.78 12.22
CA ARG A 369 3.29 -26.76 13.14
C ARG A 369 3.23 -26.30 14.59
N ILE A 370 3.49 -25.02 14.87
CA ILE A 370 3.30 -24.41 16.19
C ILE A 370 1.84 -24.58 16.64
N ALA A 371 0.88 -24.27 15.78
CA ALA A 371 -0.55 -24.43 16.06
C ALA A 371 -0.91 -25.88 16.40
N ARG A 372 -0.34 -26.84 15.67
CA ARG A 372 -0.53 -28.28 15.94
C ARG A 372 -0.02 -28.69 17.34
N VAL A 373 1.19 -28.24 17.70
CA VAL A 373 1.76 -28.49 19.03
C VAL A 373 0.93 -27.79 20.11
N ALA A 374 0.53 -26.53 19.89
CA ALA A 374 -0.31 -25.80 20.83
C ALA A 374 -1.64 -26.49 21.11
N ALA A 375 -2.30 -27.01 20.07
CA ALA A 375 -3.60 -27.67 20.17
C ALA A 375 -3.50 -29.08 20.78
N SER A 376 -2.49 -29.87 20.37
CA SER A 376 -2.37 -31.28 20.78
C SER A 376 -1.56 -31.53 22.06
N ARG A 377 -0.68 -30.56 22.40
CA ARG A 377 0.37 -30.71 23.42
C ARG A 377 1.32 -31.90 23.14
N ILE A 378 1.42 -32.30 21.86
CA ILE A 378 2.34 -33.33 21.42
C ILE A 378 3.55 -32.63 20.78
N PRO A 379 4.79 -32.92 21.23
CA PRO A 379 5.99 -32.36 20.63
C PRO A 379 6.10 -32.63 19.12
N CYS A 380 6.66 -31.71 18.38
CA CYS A 380 7.09 -31.94 17.01
C CYS A 380 8.37 -32.79 17.05
N THR A 381 8.35 -33.98 16.43
CA THR A 381 9.46 -34.95 16.55
C THR A 381 10.34 -35.02 15.30
N ASP A 382 9.92 -34.37 14.20
CA ASP A 382 10.57 -34.49 12.90
C ASP A 382 10.58 -33.18 12.11
N GLY A 383 11.52 -33.11 11.17
CA GLY A 383 11.69 -32.01 10.25
C GLY A 383 12.44 -30.79 10.83
N PRO A 384 12.60 -29.76 10.00
CA PRO A 384 13.29 -28.56 10.39
C PRO A 384 12.63 -27.84 11.58
N PHE A 385 13.45 -27.27 12.48
CA PHE A 385 13.03 -26.48 13.63
C PHE A 385 12.14 -27.23 14.64
N ALA A 386 12.26 -28.57 14.73
CA ALA A 386 11.37 -29.39 15.56
C ALA A 386 11.42 -29.00 17.06
N GLU A 387 12.59 -28.66 17.58
CA GLU A 387 12.78 -28.23 18.97
C GLU A 387 12.17 -26.85 19.22
N GLU A 388 12.45 -25.87 18.35
CA GLU A 388 11.95 -24.51 18.44
C GLU A 388 10.42 -24.46 18.25
N ILE A 389 9.89 -25.22 17.29
CA ILE A 389 8.45 -25.38 17.08
C ILE A 389 7.78 -25.99 18.31
N THR A 390 8.42 -27.00 18.93
CA THR A 390 7.91 -27.59 20.15
C THR A 390 7.90 -26.57 21.29
N ALA A 391 9.00 -25.87 21.50
CA ALA A 391 9.10 -24.88 22.57
C ALA A 391 8.08 -23.74 22.39
N ALA A 392 7.96 -23.20 21.18
CA ALA A 392 6.98 -22.16 20.85
C ALA A 392 5.54 -22.69 21.04
N GLY A 393 5.22 -23.87 20.52
CA GLY A 393 3.88 -24.44 20.62
C GLY A 393 3.46 -24.78 22.05
N MET A 394 4.37 -25.28 22.87
CA MET A 394 4.10 -25.52 24.30
C MET A 394 3.86 -24.23 25.08
N ALA A 395 4.51 -23.12 24.67
CA ALA A 395 4.35 -21.80 25.25
C ALA A 395 3.15 -21.03 24.68
N THR A 396 2.45 -21.56 23.68
CA THR A 396 1.32 -20.89 23.01
C THR A 396 -0.01 -21.33 23.61
N GLU A 397 -0.87 -20.37 23.90
CA GLU A 397 -2.27 -20.58 24.32
C GLU A 397 -3.22 -20.60 23.14
N LEU A 398 -3.03 -19.67 22.16
CA LEU A 398 -3.88 -19.56 20.99
C LEU A 398 -3.06 -19.24 19.76
N VAL A 399 -3.42 -19.85 18.64
CA VAL A 399 -2.97 -19.47 17.29
C VAL A 399 -4.20 -19.15 16.45
N ALA A 400 -4.25 -17.95 15.87
CA ALA A 400 -5.29 -17.54 14.96
C ALA A 400 -4.69 -17.23 13.58
N THR A 401 -5.01 -18.05 12.58
CA THR A 401 -4.62 -17.82 11.19
C THR A 401 -5.67 -16.99 10.50
N MET A 402 -5.24 -15.95 9.81
CA MET A 402 -6.07 -15.05 9.04
C MET A 402 -5.53 -14.92 7.61
N LEU A 403 -6.22 -14.13 6.77
CA LEU A 403 -5.68 -13.81 5.45
C LEU A 403 -4.31 -13.14 5.62
N SER A 404 -3.28 -13.74 5.05
CA SER A 404 -1.88 -13.27 5.02
C SER A 404 -1.23 -12.97 6.38
N SER A 405 -1.84 -13.39 7.49
CA SER A 405 -1.25 -13.16 8.82
C SER A 405 -1.61 -14.24 9.84
N CYS A 406 -0.81 -14.32 10.89
CA CYS A 406 -1.03 -15.25 12.00
C CYS A 406 -0.77 -14.54 13.35
N ILE A 407 -1.67 -14.77 14.31
CA ILE A 407 -1.54 -14.24 15.68
C ILE A 407 -1.25 -15.39 16.64
N PHE A 408 -0.24 -15.20 17.47
CA PHE A 408 0.11 -16.11 18.56
C PHE A 408 -0.11 -15.40 19.89
N ILE A 409 -0.85 -16.02 20.80
CA ILE A 409 -0.99 -15.53 22.18
C ILE A 409 -0.18 -16.46 23.08
N LYS A 410 0.74 -15.88 23.85
CA LYS A 410 1.59 -16.61 24.77
C LYS A 410 0.80 -17.05 26.00
N ARG A 411 1.04 -18.27 26.42
CA ARG A 411 0.47 -18.89 27.61
C ARG A 411 1.04 -18.33 28.91
#